data_7be9d301cea1284a8bace1d84018ac84
#
_entry.id   7be9d301cea1284a8bace1d84018ac84
#
_cell.length_a   1.000
_cell.length_b   1.000
_cell.length_c   1.000
_cell.angle_alpha   90.00
_cell.angle_beta   90.00
_cell.angle_gamma   90.00
#
_symmetry.space_group_name_H-M   'P 1'
#
loop_
_entity.id
_entity.type
_entity.pdbx_description
1 polymer ?
#
loop_
_entity_poly.entity_id
_entity_poly.type
_entity_poly.pdbx_seq_one_letter_code
_entity_poly.pdbx_strand_id
1 'polypeptide(L)'
;SSEGLGRAGDINISSRKIEVGTMEYEEGEWVASISTDAEFVGTIQEQESIHSGEWIIDGGGDIKIVSETVDIVNSGIVSSISIGQGDAGSVTLNTDNLKLADWAAIGTFTQFRPIGDQDKHIKGGHGGDLAIDAKNIVFSYVSLELGTWGSGDSGAAIINADSLFMEHTEVYGDSYGLGYETYRPGQEGAFEVPDESWFYATGKGPNLTLNIKDITLSESSIDLRSTGAGNAGLLTIHAQHLKLDDESSISSLSAMTGNAGSINILTDRLDVLGQSKIETSTE
;
A
#
# COMPACT_ATOMS: atom_id res chain seq x y z
N SER A 1 6.02 -0.63 -17.71
CA SER A 1 7.23 -0.63 -16.85
C SER A 1 8.37 0.16 -17.51
N SER A 2 9.25 0.69 -16.72
CA SER A 2 10.49 1.34 -17.17
C SER A 2 11.67 0.62 -16.52
N GLU A 3 12.54 0.06 -17.35
CA GLU A 3 13.81 -0.51 -16.92
C GLU A 3 14.91 0.47 -17.30
N GLY A 4 15.59 1.06 -16.30
CA GLY A 4 16.62 2.05 -16.52
C GLY A 4 16.39 3.33 -15.72
N LEU A 5 16.79 4.49 -16.28
CA LEU A 5 16.81 5.78 -15.56
C LEU A 5 15.57 6.66 -15.79
N GLY A 6 14.61 6.23 -16.60
CA GLY A 6 13.44 7.02 -16.95
C GLY A 6 12.20 6.67 -16.12
N ARG A 7 11.33 7.66 -15.89
CA ARG A 7 10.00 7.46 -15.30
C ARG A 7 9.15 6.52 -16.18
N ALA A 8 8.36 5.64 -15.54
CA ALA A 8 7.36 4.87 -16.25
C ALA A 8 6.26 5.78 -16.87
N GLY A 9 5.69 5.37 -17.98
CA GLY A 9 4.62 6.11 -18.64
C GLY A 9 3.28 5.96 -17.93
N ASP A 10 2.39 6.94 -18.11
CA ASP A 10 1.07 6.95 -17.50
C ASP A 10 0.10 6.02 -18.25
N ILE A 11 -0.87 5.45 -17.51
CA ILE A 11 -1.96 4.62 -18.04
C ILE A 11 -3.29 5.33 -17.83
N ASN A 12 -4.04 5.56 -18.90
CA ASN A 12 -5.39 6.14 -18.83
C ASN A 12 -6.39 5.19 -19.51
N ILE A 13 -7.38 4.72 -18.74
CA ILE A 13 -8.41 3.81 -19.22
C ILE A 13 -9.79 4.41 -19.02
N SER A 14 -10.63 4.38 -20.06
CA SER A 14 -12.04 4.74 -19.97
C SER A 14 -12.88 3.66 -20.63
N SER A 15 -13.81 3.07 -19.89
CA SER A 15 -14.67 1.96 -20.34
C SER A 15 -15.96 1.92 -19.54
N ARG A 16 -16.98 1.21 -19.99
CA ARG A 16 -18.17 0.93 -19.15
C ARG A 16 -17.91 -0.14 -18.10
N LYS A 17 -17.12 -1.14 -18.46
CA LYS A 17 -16.72 -2.22 -17.55
C LYS A 17 -15.24 -2.52 -17.72
N ILE A 18 -14.55 -2.68 -16.61
CA ILE A 18 -13.17 -3.14 -16.53
C ILE A 18 -13.16 -4.36 -15.61
N GLU A 19 -12.50 -5.41 -16.06
CA GLU A 19 -12.25 -6.61 -15.27
C GLU A 19 -10.76 -6.95 -15.36
N VAL A 20 -10.13 -7.12 -14.20
CA VAL A 20 -8.72 -7.49 -14.06
C VAL A 20 -8.66 -8.73 -13.18
N GLY A 21 -8.12 -9.82 -13.71
CA GLY A 21 -8.08 -11.09 -12.96
C GLY A 21 -7.28 -12.15 -13.66
N THR A 22 -7.01 -13.24 -12.95
CA THR A 22 -6.32 -14.42 -13.50
C THR A 22 -7.23 -15.25 -14.39
N MET A 23 -6.64 -15.85 -15.42
CA MET A 23 -7.23 -16.95 -16.14
C MET A 23 -6.42 -18.23 -15.88
N GLU A 24 -7.11 -19.31 -15.51
CA GLU A 24 -6.49 -20.64 -15.46
C GLU A 24 -6.23 -21.17 -16.86
N TYR A 25 -5.00 -21.60 -17.15
CA TYR A 25 -4.62 -22.32 -18.34
C TYR A 25 -4.01 -23.67 -17.96
N GLU A 26 -4.04 -24.65 -18.87
CA GLU A 26 -3.50 -25.99 -18.64
C GLU A 26 -2.01 -26.01 -18.23
N GLU A 27 -1.27 -24.91 -18.41
CA GLU A 27 0.17 -24.81 -18.12
C GLU A 27 0.52 -23.88 -16.92
N GLY A 28 -0.48 -23.31 -16.20
CA GLY A 28 -0.24 -22.42 -15.06
C GLY A 28 -1.22 -21.26 -14.94
N GLU A 29 -1.05 -20.46 -13.88
CA GLU A 29 -1.83 -19.25 -13.63
C GLU A 29 -1.09 -18.02 -14.18
N TRP A 30 -1.80 -17.14 -14.88
CA TRP A 30 -1.29 -15.84 -15.30
C TRP A 30 -2.02 -14.74 -14.55
N VAL A 31 -1.29 -13.95 -13.77
CA VAL A 31 -1.84 -12.78 -13.08
C VAL A 31 -2.03 -11.65 -14.08
N ALA A 32 -3.25 -11.13 -14.19
CA ALA A 32 -3.50 -9.92 -14.95
C ALA A 32 -3.21 -8.69 -14.09
N SER A 33 -2.53 -7.72 -14.65
CA SER A 33 -2.22 -6.48 -13.95
C SER A 33 -2.40 -5.25 -14.84
N ILE A 34 -2.76 -4.13 -14.21
CA ILE A 34 -2.61 -2.79 -14.73
C ILE A 34 -1.57 -2.12 -13.84
N SER A 35 -0.34 -1.99 -14.32
CA SER A 35 0.75 -1.48 -13.49
C SER A 35 1.63 -0.48 -14.21
N THR A 36 2.17 0.45 -13.46
CA THR A 36 3.24 1.34 -13.87
C THR A 36 4.40 1.17 -12.90
N ASP A 37 5.41 0.43 -13.33
CA ASP A 37 6.53 0.09 -12.46
C ASP A 37 7.80 0.74 -13.01
N ALA A 38 8.64 1.28 -12.10
CA ALA A 38 9.98 1.69 -12.40
C ALA A 38 10.97 0.86 -11.59
N GLU A 39 11.83 0.13 -12.26
CA GLU A 39 12.86 -0.69 -11.65
C GLU A 39 14.22 -0.40 -12.31
N PHE A 40 15.25 -0.25 -11.49
CA PHE A 40 16.60 -0.22 -12.01
C PHE A 40 17.13 -1.65 -12.15
N VAL A 41 17.45 -2.02 -13.39
CA VAL A 41 18.10 -3.29 -13.72
C VAL A 41 19.49 -2.96 -14.30
N GLY A 42 20.50 -2.95 -13.44
CA GLY A 42 21.87 -2.63 -13.82
C GLY A 42 22.89 -3.54 -13.12
N THR A 43 24.16 -3.35 -13.45
CA THR A 43 25.27 -4.00 -12.76
C THR A 43 25.44 -3.41 -11.36
N ILE A 44 26.05 -4.15 -10.42
CA ILE A 44 26.39 -3.66 -9.07
C ILE A 44 27.14 -2.31 -9.15
N GLN A 45 28.00 -2.13 -10.12
CA GLN A 45 28.79 -0.92 -10.29
C GLN A 45 27.95 0.27 -10.77
N GLU A 46 26.94 0.03 -11.62
CA GLU A 46 25.97 1.06 -12.03
C GLU A 46 25.01 1.39 -10.89
N GLN A 47 24.62 0.41 -10.10
CA GLN A 47 23.81 0.61 -8.90
C GLN A 47 24.57 1.38 -7.81
N GLU A 48 25.87 1.13 -7.62
CA GLU A 48 26.72 1.92 -6.71
C GLU A 48 26.83 3.38 -7.15
N SER A 49 26.89 3.66 -8.45
CA SER A 49 26.88 5.04 -8.98
C SER A 49 25.56 5.75 -8.69
N ILE A 50 24.44 5.07 -8.74
CA ILE A 50 23.11 5.61 -8.36
C ILE A 50 23.10 6.01 -6.89
N HIS A 51 23.64 5.17 -6.01
CA HIS A 51 23.74 5.46 -4.58
C HIS A 51 24.69 6.63 -4.25
N SER A 52 25.67 6.89 -5.10
CA SER A 52 26.55 8.05 -4.95
C SER A 52 25.88 9.38 -5.33
N GLY A 53 24.64 9.35 -5.84
CA GLY A 53 23.89 10.53 -6.28
C GLY A 53 24.19 10.99 -7.69
N GLU A 54 24.93 10.20 -8.47
CA GLU A 54 25.23 10.50 -9.88
C GLU A 54 24.08 10.15 -10.83
N TRP A 55 23.14 9.28 -10.40
CA TRP A 55 22.03 8.81 -11.21
C TRP A 55 20.70 8.93 -10.44
N ILE A 56 19.71 9.53 -11.05
CA ILE A 56 18.35 9.63 -10.52
C ILE A 56 17.47 8.66 -11.32
N ILE A 57 16.84 7.72 -10.63
CA ILE A 57 15.78 6.90 -11.21
C ILE A 57 14.49 7.68 -11.04
N ASP A 58 13.83 8.05 -12.13
CA ASP A 58 12.50 8.59 -12.10
C ASP A 58 11.50 7.49 -11.69
N GLY A 59 10.36 7.88 -11.09
CA GLY A 59 9.45 6.96 -10.44
C GLY A 59 8.45 6.26 -11.35
N GLY A 60 7.44 5.65 -10.71
CA GLY A 60 6.28 5.06 -11.37
C GLY A 60 5.45 6.09 -12.14
N GLY A 61 4.69 5.66 -13.13
CA GLY A 61 3.72 6.48 -13.84
C GLY A 61 2.36 6.51 -13.13
N ASP A 62 1.49 7.44 -13.52
CA ASP A 62 0.15 7.51 -12.95
C ASP A 62 -0.82 6.56 -13.67
N ILE A 63 -1.77 5.99 -12.91
CA ILE A 63 -2.87 5.17 -13.43
C ILE A 63 -4.18 5.91 -13.19
N LYS A 64 -4.95 6.11 -14.26
CA LYS A 64 -6.29 6.68 -14.16
C LYS A 64 -7.30 5.77 -14.84
N ILE A 65 -8.29 5.33 -14.06
CA ILE A 65 -9.39 4.48 -14.50
C ILE A 65 -10.71 5.21 -14.30
N VAL A 66 -11.51 5.29 -15.37
CA VAL A 66 -12.88 5.82 -15.33
C VAL A 66 -13.81 4.77 -15.94
N SER A 67 -14.78 4.28 -15.15
CA SER A 67 -15.66 3.19 -15.59
C SER A 67 -16.97 3.21 -14.79
N GLU A 68 -18.06 2.64 -15.31
CA GLU A 68 -19.27 2.40 -14.51
C GLU A 68 -19.05 1.24 -13.51
N THR A 69 -18.24 0.24 -13.92
CA THR A 69 -17.92 -0.92 -13.07
C THR A 69 -16.46 -1.31 -13.22
N VAL A 70 -15.81 -1.53 -12.08
CA VAL A 70 -14.43 -2.05 -11.99
C VAL A 70 -14.44 -3.28 -11.10
N ASP A 71 -14.12 -4.44 -11.67
CA ASP A 71 -13.95 -5.70 -10.98
C ASP A 71 -12.46 -6.09 -11.04
N ILE A 72 -11.79 -6.14 -9.88
CA ILE A 72 -10.43 -6.65 -9.74
C ILE A 72 -10.55 -7.93 -8.92
N VAL A 73 -10.31 -9.08 -9.55
CA VAL A 73 -10.64 -10.39 -8.97
C VAL A 73 -9.56 -11.41 -9.28
N ASN A 74 -9.57 -12.55 -8.58
CA ASN A 74 -8.70 -13.68 -8.88
C ASN A 74 -7.23 -13.23 -9.00
N SER A 75 -6.67 -12.68 -7.95
CA SER A 75 -5.29 -12.16 -7.90
C SER A 75 -4.98 -11.02 -8.90
N GLY A 76 -6.00 -10.35 -9.45
CA GLY A 76 -5.81 -9.17 -10.29
C GLY A 76 -5.14 -8.03 -9.52
N ILE A 77 -4.27 -7.27 -10.20
CA ILE A 77 -3.48 -6.20 -9.56
C ILE A 77 -3.65 -4.89 -10.31
N VAL A 78 -3.88 -3.80 -9.58
CA VAL A 78 -3.79 -2.42 -10.08
C VAL A 78 -2.82 -1.65 -9.18
N SER A 79 -1.63 -1.33 -9.68
CA SER A 79 -0.60 -0.71 -8.84
C SER A 79 0.34 0.23 -9.58
N SER A 80 0.85 1.22 -8.86
CA SER A 80 2.02 1.98 -9.26
C SER A 80 3.14 1.75 -8.26
N ILE A 81 4.26 1.25 -8.76
CA ILE A 81 5.40 0.83 -7.93
C ILE A 81 6.67 1.52 -8.41
N SER A 82 7.50 1.96 -7.48
CA SER A 82 8.87 2.36 -7.77
C SER A 82 9.84 1.52 -6.95
N ILE A 83 10.81 0.90 -7.63
CA ILE A 83 11.89 0.13 -6.99
C ILE A 83 13.18 0.92 -7.13
N GLY A 84 13.55 1.66 -6.08
CA GLY A 84 14.74 2.51 -6.08
C GLY A 84 14.52 3.85 -5.40
N GLN A 85 15.09 4.92 -5.97
CA GLN A 85 15.04 6.28 -5.39
C GLN A 85 13.91 7.15 -5.94
N GLY A 86 13.24 6.73 -7.01
CA GLY A 86 12.15 7.48 -7.62
C GLY A 86 10.84 7.30 -6.85
N ASP A 87 9.95 8.27 -6.96
CA ASP A 87 8.63 8.23 -6.33
C ASP A 87 7.69 7.27 -7.10
N ALA A 88 6.78 6.60 -6.41
CA ALA A 88 5.69 5.90 -7.08
C ALA A 88 4.70 6.90 -7.70
N GLY A 89 4.04 6.53 -8.78
CA GLY A 89 2.95 7.31 -9.33
C GLY A 89 1.64 7.10 -8.58
N SER A 90 0.65 7.93 -8.89
CA SER A 90 -0.67 7.86 -8.25
C SER A 90 -1.62 6.91 -8.97
N VAL A 91 -2.55 6.30 -8.22
CA VAL A 91 -3.64 5.50 -8.76
C VAL A 91 -4.96 6.22 -8.50
N THR A 92 -5.72 6.50 -9.56
CA THR A 92 -7.03 7.15 -9.47
C THR A 92 -8.10 6.28 -10.11
N LEU A 93 -9.12 5.88 -9.33
CA LEU A 93 -10.30 5.17 -9.80
C LEU A 93 -11.54 6.03 -9.62
N ASN A 94 -12.31 6.18 -10.69
CA ASN A 94 -13.63 6.81 -10.65
C ASN A 94 -14.65 5.83 -11.26
N THR A 95 -15.57 5.33 -10.42
CA THR A 95 -16.51 4.28 -10.82
C THR A 95 -17.82 4.36 -10.03
N ASP A 96 -18.90 3.80 -10.56
CA ASP A 96 -20.11 3.61 -9.75
C ASP A 96 -19.96 2.41 -8.81
N ASN A 97 -19.36 1.31 -9.30
CA ASN A 97 -19.20 0.09 -8.52
C ASN A 97 -17.77 -0.42 -8.61
N LEU A 98 -17.14 -0.59 -7.47
CA LEU A 98 -15.82 -1.19 -7.32
C LEU A 98 -15.93 -2.50 -6.55
N LYS A 99 -15.46 -3.58 -7.14
CA LYS A 99 -15.29 -4.86 -6.48
C LYS A 99 -13.83 -5.29 -6.52
N LEU A 100 -13.27 -5.58 -5.35
CA LEU A 100 -12.03 -6.33 -5.21
C LEU A 100 -12.35 -7.65 -4.55
N ALA A 101 -11.89 -8.78 -5.10
CA ALA A 101 -12.13 -10.08 -4.50
C ALA A 101 -11.02 -11.09 -4.85
N ASP A 102 -10.96 -12.16 -4.05
CA ASP A 102 -10.18 -13.35 -4.34
C ASP A 102 -8.67 -13.04 -4.55
N TRP A 103 -8.03 -12.47 -3.51
CA TRP A 103 -6.61 -12.11 -3.49
C TRP A 103 -6.23 -10.98 -4.46
N ALA A 104 -7.21 -10.19 -4.90
CA ALA A 104 -6.93 -8.99 -5.67
C ALA A 104 -6.19 -7.94 -4.83
N ALA A 105 -5.44 -7.08 -5.50
CA ALA A 105 -4.72 -6.01 -4.83
C ALA A 105 -4.84 -4.68 -5.60
N ILE A 106 -4.84 -3.59 -4.83
CA ILE A 106 -4.70 -2.24 -5.34
C ILE A 106 -3.75 -1.48 -4.43
N GLY A 107 -2.84 -0.70 -4.99
CA GLY A 107 -1.92 0.05 -4.15
C GLY A 107 -0.92 0.92 -4.88
N THR A 108 -0.24 1.70 -4.07
CA THR A 108 0.90 2.54 -4.50
C THR A 108 1.99 2.40 -3.46
N PHE A 109 3.17 1.94 -3.87
CA PHE A 109 4.26 1.83 -2.92
C PHE A 109 5.64 2.01 -3.55
N THR A 110 6.60 2.35 -2.72
CA THR A 110 8.01 2.33 -3.12
C THR A 110 8.73 1.21 -2.38
N GLN A 111 9.57 0.51 -3.11
CA GLN A 111 10.41 -0.54 -2.56
C GLN A 111 11.87 -0.20 -2.75
N PHE A 112 12.63 -0.28 -1.68
CA PHE A 112 14.09 -0.22 -1.77
C PHE A 112 14.66 -1.64 -1.70
N ARG A 113 15.64 -1.93 -2.57
CA ARG A 113 16.45 -3.15 -2.47
C ARG A 113 17.87 -2.76 -2.05
N PRO A 114 18.34 -3.15 -0.87
CA PRO A 114 19.73 -2.91 -0.48
C PRO A 114 20.67 -3.68 -1.39
N ILE A 115 21.72 -3.03 -1.86
CA ILE A 115 22.76 -3.60 -2.71
C ILE A 115 24.09 -3.52 -1.96
N GLY A 116 24.45 -4.62 -1.25
CA GLY A 116 25.75 -4.77 -0.61
C GLY A 116 25.87 -4.14 0.79
N ASP A 117 26.99 -4.43 1.47
CA ASP A 117 27.26 -4.15 2.90
C ASP A 117 27.55 -2.69 3.25
N GLN A 118 27.50 -1.76 2.33
CA GLN A 118 28.07 -0.41 2.50
C GLN A 118 27.08 0.73 2.60
N ASP A 119 25.80 0.55 2.30
CA ASP A 119 24.88 1.69 2.13
C ASP A 119 24.15 2.11 3.42
N LYS A 120 24.75 3.05 4.10
CA LYS A 120 24.29 3.60 5.41
C LYS A 120 23.14 4.59 5.32
N HIS A 121 22.74 5.04 4.15
CA HIS A 121 21.70 6.06 3.96
C HIS A 121 20.82 5.72 2.76
N ILE A 122 19.88 4.85 2.98
CA ILE A 122 18.92 4.44 1.97
C ILE A 122 17.91 5.57 1.73
N LYS A 123 18.06 6.25 0.59
CA LYS A 123 17.03 7.17 0.11
C LYS A 123 16.04 6.36 -0.73
N GLY A 124 14.87 6.06 -0.16
CA GLY A 124 13.73 5.60 -0.94
C GLY A 124 12.95 6.79 -1.48
N GLY A 125 12.26 6.60 -2.60
CA GLY A 125 11.28 7.57 -3.11
C GLY A 125 10.02 7.61 -2.24
N HIS A 126 9.16 8.59 -2.51
CA HIS A 126 7.86 8.70 -1.84
C HIS A 126 6.84 7.73 -2.44
N GLY A 127 5.95 7.17 -1.61
CA GLY A 127 4.78 6.44 -2.08
C GLY A 127 3.84 7.33 -2.88
N GLY A 128 3.15 6.77 -3.86
CA GLY A 128 2.16 7.51 -4.64
C GLY A 128 0.83 7.66 -3.90
N ASP A 129 -0.02 8.56 -4.37
CA ASP A 129 -1.35 8.73 -3.82
C ASP A 129 -2.36 7.73 -4.41
N LEU A 130 -3.34 7.31 -3.60
CA LEU A 130 -4.48 6.52 -4.04
C LEU A 130 -5.77 7.33 -3.88
N ALA A 131 -6.51 7.52 -4.95
CA ALA A 131 -7.82 8.16 -4.92
C ALA A 131 -8.89 7.22 -5.50
N ILE A 132 -9.92 6.94 -4.72
CA ILE A 132 -11.08 6.14 -5.14
C ILE A 132 -12.35 6.96 -4.93
N ASP A 133 -13.05 7.23 -6.01
CA ASP A 133 -14.40 7.80 -6.00
C ASP A 133 -15.37 6.76 -6.54
N ALA A 134 -16.29 6.27 -5.70
CA ALA A 134 -17.25 5.25 -6.08
C ALA A 134 -18.62 5.49 -5.42
N LYS A 135 -19.68 4.81 -5.88
CA LYS A 135 -20.92 4.72 -5.12
C LYS A 135 -20.87 3.55 -4.16
N ASN A 136 -20.52 2.38 -4.68
CA ASN A 136 -20.47 1.15 -3.89
C ASN A 136 -19.11 0.49 -3.99
N ILE A 137 -18.57 0.09 -2.86
CA ILE A 137 -17.29 -0.60 -2.76
C ILE A 137 -17.49 -1.91 -2.01
N VAL A 138 -17.01 -3.01 -2.58
CA VAL A 138 -16.99 -4.32 -1.95
C VAL A 138 -15.57 -4.88 -2.03
N PHE A 139 -15.00 -5.17 -0.87
CA PHE A 139 -13.72 -5.83 -0.70
C PHE A 139 -13.91 -7.17 -0.01
N SER A 140 -13.46 -8.26 -0.61
CA SER A 140 -13.59 -9.61 -0.05
C SER A 140 -12.33 -10.43 -0.32
N TYR A 141 -11.64 -10.85 0.73
CA TYR A 141 -10.37 -11.58 0.65
C TYR A 141 -9.28 -10.82 -0.14
N VAL A 142 -9.06 -9.56 0.19
CA VAL A 142 -8.12 -8.70 -0.54
C VAL A 142 -7.18 -7.96 0.40
N SER A 143 -6.10 -7.42 -0.17
CA SER A 143 -5.28 -6.41 0.50
C SER A 143 -5.26 -5.10 -0.29
N LEU A 144 -5.32 -3.99 0.44
CA LEU A 144 -5.07 -2.66 -0.09
C LEU A 144 -3.78 -2.16 0.55
N GLU A 145 -2.77 -1.93 -0.29
CA GLU A 145 -1.43 -1.62 0.18
C GLU A 145 -1.04 -0.17 -0.09
N LEU A 146 -0.66 0.51 0.98
CA LEU A 146 -0.15 1.87 0.95
C LEU A 146 1.15 1.91 1.73
N GLY A 147 2.25 2.27 1.11
CA GLY A 147 3.45 2.20 1.92
C GLY A 147 4.72 2.70 1.27
N THR A 148 5.77 2.65 2.06
CA THR A 148 7.13 2.93 1.62
C THR A 148 8.12 2.03 2.34
N TRP A 149 9.12 1.59 1.60
CA TRP A 149 10.29 0.88 2.15
C TRP A 149 11.49 1.80 1.95
N GLY A 150 11.83 2.55 2.98
CA GLY A 150 12.96 3.48 2.89
C GLY A 150 12.75 4.78 3.65
N SER A 151 13.38 5.86 3.18
CA SER A 151 13.34 7.17 3.84
C SER A 151 12.26 8.10 3.30
N GLY A 152 11.60 7.77 2.19
CA GLY A 152 10.50 8.56 1.64
C GLY A 152 9.22 8.37 2.46
N ASP A 153 8.38 9.38 2.50
CA ASP A 153 7.07 9.29 3.14
C ASP A 153 6.11 8.47 2.24
N SER A 154 5.22 7.70 2.84
CA SER A 154 4.11 7.08 2.10
C SER A 154 3.18 8.14 1.54
N GLY A 155 2.52 7.84 0.43
CA GLY A 155 1.48 8.69 -0.13
C GLY A 155 0.21 8.74 0.72
N ALA A 156 -0.75 9.54 0.30
CA ALA A 156 -2.07 9.61 0.92
C ALA A 156 -3.08 8.74 0.16
N ALA A 157 -4.06 8.19 0.89
CA ALA A 157 -5.21 7.54 0.29
C ALA A 157 -6.50 8.26 0.66
N ILE A 158 -7.35 8.51 -0.33
CA ILE A 158 -8.68 9.09 -0.13
C ILE A 158 -9.70 8.19 -0.82
N ILE A 159 -10.68 7.72 -0.04
CA ILE A 159 -11.77 6.90 -0.55
C ILE A 159 -13.09 7.61 -0.26
N ASN A 160 -13.82 7.96 -1.32
CA ASN A 160 -15.13 8.57 -1.26
C ASN A 160 -16.16 7.57 -1.79
N ALA A 161 -17.22 7.28 -1.01
CA ALA A 161 -18.29 6.39 -1.46
C ALA A 161 -19.62 6.64 -0.72
N ASP A 162 -20.69 6.04 -1.25
CA ASP A 162 -21.94 5.89 -0.49
C ASP A 162 -21.82 4.70 0.47
N SER A 163 -21.21 3.58 0.02
CA SER A 163 -21.05 2.38 0.85
C SER A 163 -19.70 1.69 0.66
N LEU A 164 -19.16 1.16 1.75
CA LEU A 164 -18.01 0.26 1.78
C LEU A 164 -18.35 -0.96 2.63
N PHE A 165 -18.26 -2.13 2.04
CA PHE A 165 -18.32 -3.42 2.73
C PHE A 165 -16.98 -4.12 2.60
N MET A 166 -16.39 -4.52 3.73
CA MET A 166 -15.16 -5.30 3.81
C MET A 166 -15.41 -6.61 4.51
N GLU A 167 -14.98 -7.71 3.91
CA GLU A 167 -15.05 -9.06 4.46
C GLU A 167 -13.71 -9.77 4.28
N HIS A 168 -13.14 -10.33 5.35
CA HIS A 168 -11.82 -10.98 5.33
C HIS A 168 -10.75 -10.16 4.60
N THR A 169 -10.72 -8.87 4.87
CA THR A 169 -9.94 -7.89 4.09
C THR A 169 -9.00 -7.11 4.99
N GLU A 170 -7.79 -6.88 4.51
CA GLU A 170 -6.81 -6.04 5.19
C GLU A 170 -6.51 -4.78 4.35
N VAL A 171 -6.76 -3.62 4.94
CA VAL A 171 -6.24 -2.34 4.46
C VAL A 171 -5.07 -1.99 5.34
N TYR A 172 -3.86 -2.06 4.80
CA TYR A 172 -2.71 -1.71 5.58
C TYR A 172 -1.83 -0.68 4.89
N GLY A 173 -1.29 0.19 5.72
CA GLY A 173 -0.31 1.16 5.31
C GLY A 173 0.88 1.10 6.23
N ASP A 174 2.07 0.91 5.66
CA ASP A 174 3.27 0.78 6.47
C ASP A 174 4.42 1.64 5.95
N SER A 175 5.18 2.16 6.87
CA SER A 175 6.55 2.57 6.64
C SER A 175 7.45 1.43 7.08
N TYR A 176 7.82 0.56 6.13
CA TYR A 176 8.57 -0.65 6.41
C TYR A 176 10.04 -0.36 6.73
N GLY A 177 10.47 -0.82 7.91
CA GLY A 177 11.89 -1.06 8.19
C GLY A 177 12.28 -2.45 7.70
N LEU A 178 13.28 -2.56 6.85
CA LEU A 178 13.76 -3.83 6.26
C LEU A 178 14.15 -4.94 7.27
N GLY A 179 14.17 -4.64 8.56
CA GLY A 179 14.62 -5.58 9.58
C GLY A 179 13.54 -6.47 10.19
N TYR A 180 12.26 -6.16 10.02
CA TYR A 180 11.25 -6.83 10.85
C TYR A 180 10.77 -8.18 10.29
N GLU A 181 10.57 -8.31 8.99
CA GLU A 181 10.09 -9.58 8.41
C GLU A 181 11.19 -10.56 7.98
N THR A 182 12.38 -10.08 7.67
CA THR A 182 13.49 -10.91 7.21
C THR A 182 14.39 -11.42 8.34
N TYR A 183 14.30 -10.85 9.55
CA TYR A 183 15.10 -11.25 10.69
C TYR A 183 14.32 -12.21 11.59
N ARG A 184 14.35 -13.50 11.28
CA ARG A 184 14.06 -14.56 12.25
C ARG A 184 15.38 -15.23 12.60
N PRO A 185 15.96 -14.97 13.80
CA PRO A 185 17.19 -15.65 14.21
C PRO A 185 17.01 -17.16 14.15
N GLY A 186 17.85 -17.84 13.36
CA GLY A 186 17.87 -19.30 13.28
C GLY A 186 17.14 -19.92 12.10
N GLN A 187 16.65 -19.17 11.13
CA GLN A 187 16.20 -19.74 9.85
C GLN A 187 17.29 -19.69 8.79
N GLU A 188 17.50 -20.81 8.07
CA GLU A 188 18.38 -20.86 6.90
C GLU A 188 17.86 -19.89 5.84
N GLY A 189 18.67 -18.91 5.45
CA GLY A 189 18.32 -17.86 4.50
C GLY A 189 18.07 -16.48 5.12
N ALA A 190 18.12 -16.34 6.44
CA ALA A 190 18.12 -15.04 7.10
C ALA A 190 19.40 -14.28 6.71
N PHE A 191 19.27 -13.10 6.12
CA PHE A 191 20.38 -12.18 5.99
C PHE A 191 20.85 -11.82 7.40
N GLU A 192 22.15 -12.01 7.70
CA GLU A 192 22.75 -11.40 8.86
C GLU A 192 22.70 -9.87 8.65
N VAL A 193 21.82 -9.20 9.36
CA VAL A 193 21.77 -7.74 9.39
C VAL A 193 22.94 -7.28 10.25
N PRO A 194 24.00 -6.73 9.68
CA PRO A 194 25.12 -6.20 10.45
C PRO A 194 24.66 -4.89 11.07
N ASP A 195 24.54 -4.86 12.38
CA ASP A 195 24.24 -3.66 13.17
C ASP A 195 22.86 -3.01 12.91
N GLU A 196 21.99 -3.08 13.93
CA GLU A 196 20.56 -2.70 13.89
C GLU A 196 20.26 -1.27 13.43
N SER A 197 21.26 -0.43 13.30
CA SER A 197 21.09 0.99 12.93
C SER A 197 20.88 1.27 11.44
N TRP A 198 20.94 0.28 10.57
CA TRP A 198 21.10 0.50 9.13
C TRP A 198 19.82 0.34 8.29
N PHE A 199 18.77 -0.27 8.82
CA PHE A 199 17.60 -0.70 8.05
C PHE A 199 16.28 -0.09 8.51
N TYR A 200 16.29 1.06 9.17
CA TYR A 200 15.04 1.67 9.60
C TYR A 200 14.53 2.63 8.54
N ALA A 201 13.35 2.33 7.97
CA ALA A 201 12.61 3.33 7.25
C ALA A 201 12.35 4.53 8.16
N THR A 202 12.66 5.71 7.68
CA THR A 202 12.44 6.97 8.41
C THR A 202 11.26 7.76 7.87
N GLY A 203 10.69 7.31 6.76
CA GLY A 203 9.49 7.89 6.16
C GLY A 203 8.27 7.72 7.05
N LYS A 204 7.30 8.59 6.87
CA LYS A 204 6.02 8.51 7.59
C LYS A 204 5.12 7.49 6.93
N GLY A 205 4.34 6.78 7.73
CA GLY A 205 3.25 5.95 7.26
C GLY A 205 2.16 6.75 6.54
N PRO A 206 1.30 6.10 5.74
CA PRO A 206 0.32 6.76 4.90
C PRO A 206 -0.79 7.43 5.71
N ASN A 207 -1.34 8.50 5.15
CA ASN A 207 -2.59 9.06 5.64
C ASN A 207 -3.76 8.44 4.85
N LEU A 208 -4.73 7.87 5.56
CA LEU A 208 -5.94 7.31 4.97
C LEU A 208 -7.16 8.13 5.38
N THR A 209 -7.93 8.60 4.41
CA THR A 209 -9.20 9.30 4.62
C THR A 209 -10.34 8.52 3.98
N LEU A 210 -11.33 8.15 4.78
CA LEU A 210 -12.56 7.51 4.34
C LEU A 210 -13.72 8.50 4.50
N ASN A 211 -14.29 8.97 3.40
CA ASN A 211 -15.51 9.80 3.37
C ASN A 211 -16.64 8.95 2.82
N ILE A 212 -17.28 8.15 3.67
CA ILE A 212 -18.19 7.10 3.24
C ILE A 212 -19.42 7.08 4.15
N LYS A 213 -20.63 7.09 3.58
CA LYS A 213 -21.84 7.14 4.40
C LYS A 213 -21.99 5.91 5.29
N ASP A 214 -21.91 4.73 4.68
CA ASP A 214 -22.09 3.46 5.40
C ASP A 214 -20.83 2.59 5.25
N ILE A 215 -20.17 2.29 6.37
CA ILE A 215 -18.98 1.44 6.43
C ILE A 215 -19.29 0.22 7.28
N THR A 216 -19.03 -0.97 6.74
CA THR A 216 -19.10 -2.23 7.47
C THR A 216 -17.82 -3.03 7.27
N LEU A 217 -17.18 -3.38 8.39
CA LEU A 217 -16.06 -4.30 8.46
C LEU A 217 -16.55 -5.59 9.13
N SER A 218 -16.29 -6.75 8.52
CA SER A 218 -16.53 -8.08 9.04
C SER A 218 -15.27 -8.91 8.86
N GLU A 219 -14.72 -9.45 9.94
CA GLU A 219 -13.43 -10.17 9.93
C GLU A 219 -12.31 -9.40 9.17
N SER A 220 -12.29 -8.07 9.31
CA SER A 220 -11.47 -7.19 8.48
C SER A 220 -10.69 -6.18 9.32
N SER A 221 -9.57 -5.70 8.77
CA SER A 221 -8.74 -4.73 9.47
C SER A 221 -8.38 -3.50 8.62
N ILE A 222 -8.26 -2.37 9.31
CA ILE A 222 -7.58 -1.17 8.80
C ILE A 222 -6.43 -0.88 9.75
N ASP A 223 -5.20 -1.07 9.29
CA ASP A 223 -4.00 -0.95 10.10
C ASP A 223 -2.99 0.01 9.47
N LEU A 224 -2.80 1.18 10.08
CA LEU A 224 -1.78 2.14 9.67
C LEU A 224 -0.62 2.08 10.66
N ARG A 225 0.48 1.47 10.22
CA ARG A 225 1.62 1.22 11.13
C ARG A 225 2.92 1.81 10.62
N SER A 226 3.89 1.85 11.50
CA SER A 226 5.28 2.05 11.17
C SER A 226 6.09 0.97 11.85
N THR A 227 6.73 0.14 11.07
CA THR A 227 7.71 -0.84 11.55
C THR A 227 9.14 -0.31 11.44
N GLY A 228 9.31 0.92 10.96
CA GLY A 228 10.54 1.67 10.91
C GLY A 228 10.67 2.75 12.00
N ALA A 229 11.64 3.65 11.84
CA ALA A 229 11.84 4.79 12.75
C ALA A 229 10.90 5.98 12.46
N GLY A 230 10.13 5.94 11.37
CA GLY A 230 9.13 6.95 11.04
C GLY A 230 7.88 6.84 11.91
N ASN A 231 7.06 7.88 11.89
CA ASN A 231 5.77 7.85 12.57
C ASN A 231 4.73 7.08 11.73
N ALA A 232 3.81 6.38 12.39
CA ALA A 232 2.63 5.83 11.71
C ALA A 232 1.73 6.95 11.16
N GLY A 233 0.86 6.61 10.22
CA GLY A 233 0.00 7.57 9.52
C GLY A 233 -1.21 8.04 10.30
N LEU A 234 -1.99 8.92 9.68
CA LEU A 234 -3.25 9.43 10.20
C LEU A 234 -4.42 8.72 9.52
N LEU A 235 -5.29 8.08 10.29
CA LEU A 235 -6.59 7.61 9.82
C LEU A 235 -7.69 8.64 10.14
N THR A 236 -8.44 9.03 9.14
CA THR A 236 -9.62 9.89 9.29
C THR A 236 -10.83 9.20 8.67
N ILE A 237 -11.88 9.01 9.45
CA ILE A 237 -13.14 8.40 9.00
C ILE A 237 -14.29 9.40 9.20
N HIS A 238 -14.97 9.75 8.13
CA HIS A 238 -16.23 10.50 8.14
C HIS A 238 -17.33 9.58 7.61
N ALA A 239 -18.27 9.19 8.49
CA ALA A 239 -19.35 8.30 8.14
C ALA A 239 -20.68 8.73 8.76
N GLN A 240 -21.80 8.27 8.21
CA GLN A 240 -23.08 8.29 8.93
C GLN A 240 -23.14 7.07 9.85
N HIS A 241 -22.73 5.91 9.35
CA HIS A 241 -22.69 4.69 10.13
C HIS A 241 -21.36 3.95 9.92
N LEU A 242 -20.68 3.64 11.02
CA LEU A 242 -19.50 2.79 11.05
C LEU A 242 -19.78 1.57 11.91
N LYS A 243 -19.71 0.38 11.30
CA LYS A 243 -19.89 -0.90 11.98
C LYS A 243 -18.63 -1.73 11.87
N LEU A 244 -18.12 -2.19 13.00
CA LEU A 244 -17.10 -3.22 13.12
C LEU A 244 -17.75 -4.46 13.73
N ASP A 245 -17.62 -5.61 13.09
CA ASP A 245 -18.18 -6.88 13.53
C ASP A 245 -17.17 -8.02 13.31
N ASP A 246 -17.39 -9.13 14.00
CA ASP A 246 -16.63 -10.36 13.81
C ASP A 246 -15.10 -10.17 13.84
N GLU A 247 -14.57 -9.77 15.02
CA GLU A 247 -13.13 -9.59 15.27
C GLU A 247 -12.44 -8.52 14.39
N SER A 248 -13.22 -7.61 13.80
CA SER A 248 -12.64 -6.53 12.98
C SER A 248 -11.85 -5.53 13.82
N SER A 249 -10.86 -4.91 13.19
CA SER A 249 -10.02 -3.93 13.89
C SER A 249 -9.72 -2.68 13.08
N ILE A 250 -9.61 -1.57 13.79
CA ILE A 250 -9.01 -0.34 13.28
C ILE A 250 -7.86 0.01 14.21
N SER A 251 -6.64 0.07 13.65
CA SER A 251 -5.44 0.27 14.46
C SER A 251 -4.45 1.25 13.85
N SER A 252 -3.64 1.83 14.72
CA SER A 252 -2.44 2.56 14.32
C SER A 252 -1.33 2.24 15.31
N LEU A 253 -0.25 1.67 14.79
CA LEU A 253 0.84 1.09 15.57
C LEU A 253 2.19 1.69 15.18
N SER A 254 3.07 1.93 16.13
CA SER A 254 4.51 2.09 15.89
C SER A 254 5.27 1.03 16.65
N ALA A 255 6.03 0.20 15.91
CA ALA A 255 6.80 -0.90 16.49
C ALA A 255 8.26 -0.54 16.82
N MET A 256 8.69 0.69 16.55
CA MET A 256 10.05 1.14 16.78
C MET A 256 10.07 2.52 17.48
N THR A 257 10.98 3.40 17.08
CA THR A 257 11.19 4.71 17.72
C THR A 257 10.21 5.79 17.30
N GLY A 258 9.41 5.55 16.26
CA GLY A 258 8.37 6.47 15.78
C GLY A 258 7.19 6.57 16.74
N ASN A 259 6.35 7.57 16.54
CA ASN A 259 5.09 7.66 17.27
C ASN A 259 4.01 6.86 16.55
N ALA A 260 3.10 6.24 17.31
CA ALA A 260 1.85 5.77 16.76
C ALA A 260 1.12 6.92 16.08
N GLY A 261 0.35 6.60 15.05
CA GLY A 261 -0.48 7.59 14.37
C GLY A 261 -1.72 7.96 15.18
N SER A 262 -2.60 8.71 14.55
CA SER A 262 -3.86 9.11 15.15
C SER A 262 -5.02 8.52 14.39
N ILE A 263 -6.09 8.18 15.11
CA ILE A 263 -7.37 7.72 14.54
C ILE A 263 -8.43 8.77 14.89
N ASN A 264 -9.00 9.41 13.87
CA ASN A 264 -10.07 10.38 14.00
C ASN A 264 -11.35 9.82 13.35
N ILE A 265 -12.39 9.61 14.14
CA ILE A 265 -13.68 9.09 13.67
C ILE A 265 -14.75 10.12 13.96
N LEU A 266 -15.42 10.58 12.90
CA LEU A 266 -16.61 11.40 12.97
C LEU A 266 -17.76 10.63 12.34
N THR A 267 -18.71 10.17 13.16
CA THR A 267 -19.84 9.36 12.71
C THR A 267 -21.11 9.66 13.51
N ASP A 268 -22.28 9.52 12.89
CA ASP A 268 -23.55 9.63 13.59
C ASP A 268 -23.82 8.37 14.45
N ARG A 269 -23.36 7.20 13.98
CA ARG A 269 -23.49 5.94 14.69
C ARG A 269 -22.23 5.08 14.57
N LEU A 270 -21.75 4.60 15.71
CA LEU A 270 -20.63 3.65 15.82
C LEU A 270 -21.10 2.38 16.51
N ASP A 271 -20.98 1.24 15.82
CA ASP A 271 -21.20 -0.09 16.38
C ASP A 271 -19.87 -0.86 16.39
N VAL A 272 -19.40 -1.28 17.56
CA VAL A 272 -18.21 -2.13 17.73
C VAL A 272 -18.63 -3.41 18.40
N LEU A 273 -18.71 -4.51 17.64
CA LEU A 273 -19.35 -5.76 18.01
C LEU A 273 -18.38 -6.94 17.78
N GLY A 274 -18.75 -8.12 18.27
CA GLY A 274 -18.06 -9.37 17.90
C GLY A 274 -16.55 -9.39 18.21
N GLN A 275 -16.12 -8.89 19.38
CA GLN A 275 -14.71 -8.77 19.78
C GLN A 275 -13.86 -7.81 18.92
N SER A 276 -14.53 -6.96 18.15
CA SER A 276 -13.86 -5.92 17.35
C SER A 276 -13.26 -4.83 18.22
N LYS A 277 -12.25 -4.10 17.69
CA LYS A 277 -11.52 -3.09 18.46
C LYS A 277 -11.08 -1.88 17.62
N ILE A 278 -10.86 -0.77 18.31
CA ILE A 278 -10.22 0.43 17.78
C ILE A 278 -9.12 0.81 18.74
N GLU A 279 -7.87 0.88 18.27
CA GLU A 279 -6.74 1.09 19.16
C GLU A 279 -5.58 1.87 18.51
N THR A 280 -4.77 2.53 19.34
CA THR A 280 -3.46 3.04 18.95
C THR A 280 -2.45 2.58 19.97
N SER A 281 -1.27 2.14 19.54
CA SER A 281 -0.25 1.62 20.43
C SER A 281 1.18 1.89 19.94
N THR A 282 2.13 1.86 20.86
CA THR A 282 3.57 1.79 20.59
C THR A 282 4.10 0.56 21.29
N GLU A 283 4.91 -0.24 20.62
CA GLU A 283 5.59 -1.41 21.17
C GLU A 283 7.04 -1.10 21.54
#